data_c25a50000dc9f18eaec0dbd8ea5a517b
#
_entry.id   c25a50000dc9f18eaec0dbd8ea5a517b
#
_cell.length_a   1.000
_cell.length_b   1.000
_cell.length_c   1.000
_cell.angle_alpha   90.00
_cell.angle_beta   90.00
_cell.angle_gamma   90.00
#
_symmetry.space_group_name_H-M   'P 1'
#
loop_
_entity.id
_entity.type
_entity.pdbx_description
1 polymer ?
#
loop_
_entity_poly.entity_id
_entity_poly.type
_entity_poly.pdbx_seq_one_letter_code
_entity_poly.pdbx_strand_id
1 'polypeptide(L)'
;MRTLGAMCLIVALSLSACSRQPACSVVSGDMGVPSAGCLAVDKGELLLVKIMGGTYGPPGGSVSTNESAQCAAERETWEETGVQVSAGELAAEFDNGFRLYWCESVSGREIEISRPIEIQHADWYAPELFQHLKWRYANQADIIQTLMNERQQ
;
A
#
# COMPACT_ATOMS: atom_id res chain seq x y z
N MET A 1 6.46 2.22 67.47
CA MET A 1 6.83 2.95 66.31
C MET A 1 6.53 2.08 65.06
N ARG A 2 5.46 2.41 64.33
CA ARG A 2 5.01 1.66 63.12
C ARG A 2 5.38 2.50 61.92
N THR A 3 6.30 2.01 61.10
CA THR A 3 6.66 2.63 59.83
C THR A 3 5.69 2.17 58.76
N LEU A 4 4.84 3.08 58.27
CA LEU A 4 4.02 2.87 57.06
C LEU A 4 4.93 3.00 55.83
N GLY A 5 5.12 1.89 55.11
CA GLY A 5 5.74 1.91 53.78
C GLY A 5 4.71 2.35 52.75
N ALA A 6 4.93 3.48 52.15
CA ALA A 6 4.15 3.95 51.00
C ALA A 6 4.56 3.17 49.75
N MET A 7 3.64 2.31 49.26
CA MET A 7 3.79 1.59 48.01
C MET A 7 3.36 2.51 46.84
N CYS A 8 4.32 3.04 46.11
CA CYS A 8 4.10 3.89 44.95
C CYS A 8 3.68 2.99 43.75
N LEU A 9 2.40 3.02 43.41
CA LEU A 9 1.88 2.32 42.23
C LEU A 9 2.25 3.13 40.99
N ILE A 10 3.23 2.66 40.22
CA ILE A 10 3.56 3.23 38.91
C ILE A 10 2.56 2.67 37.91
N VAL A 11 1.58 3.47 37.56
CA VAL A 11 0.67 3.20 36.43
C VAL A 11 1.42 3.53 35.13
N ALA A 12 1.91 2.50 34.45
CA ALA A 12 2.46 2.64 33.13
C ALA A 12 1.31 2.92 32.14
N LEU A 13 1.12 4.19 31.73
CA LEU A 13 0.27 4.53 30.60
C LEU A 13 0.97 4.01 29.34
N SER A 14 0.48 2.90 28.79
CA SER A 14 0.79 2.46 27.43
C SER A 14 0.12 3.45 26.47
N LEU A 15 0.90 4.39 25.94
CA LEU A 15 0.53 5.21 24.80
C LEU A 15 0.43 4.27 23.59
N SER A 16 -0.77 3.80 23.28
CA SER A 16 -1.05 3.20 21.97
C SER A 16 -0.85 4.31 20.93
N ALA A 17 0.31 4.30 20.28
CA ALA A 17 0.55 5.12 19.11
C ALA A 17 -0.38 4.61 18.01
N CYS A 18 -1.58 5.21 17.88
CA CYS A 18 -2.34 5.11 16.64
C CYS A 18 -1.45 5.72 15.54
N SER A 19 -0.88 4.89 14.68
CA SER A 19 -0.15 5.36 13.51
C SER A 19 -1.13 6.17 12.66
N ARG A 20 -0.91 7.48 12.63
CA ARG A 20 -1.78 8.40 11.90
C ARG A 20 -1.48 8.24 10.43
N GLN A 21 -2.53 8.03 9.61
CA GLN A 21 -2.40 8.02 8.15
C GLN A 21 -1.58 9.22 7.67
N PRO A 22 -0.56 9.00 6.81
CA PRO A 22 0.22 10.07 6.21
C PRO A 22 -0.67 11.03 5.41
N ALA A 23 -0.29 12.30 5.36
CA ALA A 23 -0.95 13.25 4.47
C ALA A 23 -0.62 12.89 3.02
N CYS A 24 -1.60 13.06 2.12
CA CYS A 24 -1.40 12.87 0.69
C CYS A 24 -0.28 13.80 0.17
N SER A 25 0.61 13.27 -0.65
CA SER A 25 1.73 14.03 -1.23
C SER A 25 1.31 14.88 -2.43
N VAL A 26 0.16 14.58 -3.05
CA VAL A 26 -0.30 15.20 -4.30
C VAL A 26 -1.16 16.41 -4.01
N VAL A 27 -0.75 17.58 -4.54
CA VAL A 27 -1.48 18.87 -4.36
C VAL A 27 -2.75 18.92 -5.22
N SER A 28 -2.69 18.37 -6.44
CA SER A 28 -3.85 18.25 -7.34
C SER A 28 -3.76 16.92 -8.07
N GLY A 29 -4.82 16.14 -8.03
CA GLY A 29 -4.86 14.81 -8.65
C GLY A 29 -6.14 14.56 -9.42
N ASP A 30 -6.24 13.38 -9.98
CA ASP A 30 -7.37 12.96 -10.81
C ASP A 30 -8.61 12.72 -9.94
N MET A 31 -9.70 13.41 -10.29
CA MET A 31 -10.97 13.34 -9.58
C MET A 31 -11.97 12.47 -10.33
N GLY A 32 -12.96 11.93 -9.59
CA GLY A 32 -14.06 11.16 -10.20
C GLY A 32 -13.67 9.76 -10.67
N VAL A 33 -12.55 9.23 -10.22
CA VAL A 33 -12.06 7.88 -10.49
C VAL A 33 -12.64 6.91 -9.46
N PRO A 34 -13.15 5.73 -9.85
CA PRO A 34 -13.81 4.82 -8.91
C PRO A 34 -12.83 4.10 -7.98
N SER A 35 -11.62 3.79 -8.47
CA SER A 35 -10.61 3.06 -7.71
C SER A 35 -9.20 3.32 -8.25
N ALA A 36 -8.20 3.21 -7.37
CA ALA A 36 -6.81 3.48 -7.71
C ALA A 36 -5.85 2.61 -6.90
N GLY A 37 -4.63 2.43 -7.41
CA GLY A 37 -3.58 1.68 -6.76
C GLY A 37 -2.18 2.12 -7.18
N CYS A 38 -1.19 1.54 -6.52
CA CYS A 38 0.22 1.86 -6.69
C CYS A 38 1.03 0.71 -7.31
N LEU A 39 1.77 1.02 -8.38
CA LEU A 39 2.96 0.24 -8.76
C LEU A 39 4.17 0.82 -8.02
N ALA A 40 4.39 0.37 -6.79
CA ALA A 40 5.55 0.77 -6.00
C ALA A 40 6.71 -0.17 -6.30
N VAL A 41 7.74 0.35 -6.97
CA VAL A 41 8.95 -0.41 -7.34
C VAL A 41 10.13 0.14 -6.56
N ASP A 42 10.83 -0.73 -5.84
CA ASP A 42 12.09 -0.40 -5.17
C ASP A 42 13.11 -1.51 -5.38
N LYS A 43 14.34 -1.15 -5.74
CA LYS A 43 15.45 -2.09 -6.06
C LYS A 43 15.09 -3.16 -7.11
N GLY A 44 14.20 -2.81 -8.05
CA GLY A 44 13.73 -3.73 -9.10
C GLY A 44 12.63 -4.70 -8.68
N GLU A 45 12.18 -4.65 -7.43
CA GLU A 45 11.07 -5.45 -6.90
C GLU A 45 9.80 -4.62 -6.77
N LEU A 46 8.66 -5.26 -6.98
CA LEU A 46 7.33 -4.67 -6.91
C LEU A 46 6.64 -5.02 -5.59
N LEU A 47 6.08 -4.03 -4.93
CA LEU A 47 5.22 -4.23 -3.75
C LEU A 47 3.90 -4.86 -4.18
N LEU A 48 3.61 -6.04 -3.66
CA LEU A 48 2.35 -6.75 -3.89
C LEU A 48 1.68 -7.13 -2.58
N VAL A 49 0.36 -7.17 -2.61
CA VAL A 49 -0.48 -7.67 -1.54
C VAL A 49 -1.19 -8.95 -1.96
N LYS A 50 -1.32 -9.88 -1.01
CA LYS A 50 -2.16 -11.06 -1.13
C LYS A 50 -3.46 -10.82 -0.38
N ILE A 51 -4.55 -10.70 -1.12
CA ILE A 51 -5.87 -10.44 -0.56
C ILE A 51 -6.57 -11.72 -0.07
N MET A 52 -7.67 -11.56 0.65
CA MET A 52 -8.58 -12.65 0.97
C MET A 52 -9.01 -13.37 -0.32
N GLY A 53 -8.94 -14.72 -0.32
CA GLY A 53 -9.09 -15.52 -1.56
C GLY A 53 -7.77 -15.95 -2.18
N GLY A 54 -6.64 -15.42 -1.68
CA GLY A 54 -5.30 -15.91 -1.99
C GLY A 54 -4.72 -15.44 -3.31
N THR A 55 -5.28 -14.37 -3.90
CA THR A 55 -4.76 -13.76 -5.13
C THR A 55 -3.91 -12.53 -4.83
N TYR A 56 -2.93 -12.28 -5.70
CA TYR A 56 -1.99 -11.18 -5.61
C TYR A 56 -2.35 -10.02 -6.54
N GLY A 57 -1.96 -8.83 -6.16
CA GLY A 57 -2.04 -7.63 -6.97
C GLY A 57 -1.30 -6.46 -6.32
N PRO A 58 -1.09 -5.35 -7.04
CA PRO A 58 -0.64 -4.12 -6.45
C PRO A 58 -1.61 -3.64 -5.37
N PRO A 59 -1.11 -2.98 -4.30
CA PRO A 59 -1.98 -2.38 -3.29
C PRO A 59 -2.87 -1.30 -3.91
N GLY A 60 -4.11 -1.21 -3.42
CA GLY A 60 -5.08 -0.25 -3.93
C GLY A 60 -6.51 -0.59 -3.61
N GLY A 61 -7.40 0.39 -3.74
CA GLY A 61 -8.81 0.28 -3.40
C GLY A 61 -9.68 1.40 -3.95
N SER A 62 -10.82 1.61 -3.30
CA SER A 62 -11.82 2.58 -3.73
C SER A 62 -11.38 4.03 -3.42
N VAL A 63 -11.68 4.93 -4.34
CA VAL A 63 -11.50 6.37 -4.14
C VAL A 63 -12.68 6.91 -3.34
N SER A 64 -12.39 7.61 -2.25
CA SER A 64 -13.40 8.22 -1.39
C SER A 64 -13.98 9.51 -2.01
N THR A 65 -15.14 9.95 -1.50
CA THR A 65 -15.72 11.24 -1.94
C THR A 65 -14.77 12.39 -1.66
N ASN A 66 -14.53 13.23 -2.67
CA ASN A 66 -13.58 14.35 -2.63
C ASN A 66 -12.10 13.97 -2.45
N GLU A 67 -11.76 12.72 -2.70
CA GLU A 67 -10.38 12.23 -2.74
C GLU A 67 -9.90 12.16 -4.20
N SER A 68 -8.63 12.48 -4.46
CA SER A 68 -8.05 12.21 -5.77
C SER A 68 -7.60 10.75 -5.87
N ALA A 69 -7.52 10.25 -7.09
CA ALA A 69 -7.09 8.86 -7.33
C ALA A 69 -5.67 8.59 -6.80
N GLN A 70 -4.75 9.55 -6.94
CA GLN A 70 -3.39 9.44 -6.41
C GLN A 70 -3.40 9.35 -4.87
N CYS A 71 -4.20 10.21 -4.20
CA CYS A 71 -4.33 10.15 -2.75
C CYS A 71 -4.92 8.82 -2.27
N ALA A 72 -5.91 8.29 -2.99
CA ALA A 72 -6.46 6.97 -2.69
C ALA A 72 -5.40 5.87 -2.86
N ALA A 73 -4.60 5.91 -3.93
CA ALA A 73 -3.51 4.97 -4.14
C ALA A 73 -2.47 5.00 -3.01
N GLU A 74 -2.07 6.20 -2.55
CA GLU A 74 -1.16 6.37 -1.40
C GLU A 74 -1.78 5.84 -0.11
N ARG A 75 -3.03 6.21 0.17
CA ARG A 75 -3.76 5.79 1.38
C ARG A 75 -3.92 4.28 1.45
N GLU A 76 -4.43 3.66 0.38
CA GLU A 76 -4.64 2.21 0.33
C GLU A 76 -3.30 1.45 0.47
N THR A 77 -2.23 1.92 -0.20
CA THR A 77 -0.91 1.31 -0.05
C THR A 77 -0.45 1.34 1.40
N TRP A 78 -0.57 2.48 2.08
CA TRP A 78 -0.21 2.58 3.48
C TRP A 78 -1.12 1.73 4.39
N GLU A 79 -2.43 1.72 4.17
CA GLU A 79 -3.39 0.93 4.95
C GLU A 79 -3.16 -0.58 4.80
N GLU A 80 -2.80 -1.05 3.62
CA GLU A 80 -2.59 -2.46 3.31
C GLU A 80 -1.20 -2.98 3.68
N THR A 81 -0.18 -2.12 3.63
CA THR A 81 1.23 -2.55 3.73
C THR A 81 2.04 -1.83 4.80
N GLY A 82 1.56 -0.70 5.32
CA GLY A 82 2.35 0.19 6.20
C GLY A 82 3.40 1.02 5.44
N VAL A 83 3.62 0.75 4.15
CA VAL A 83 4.60 1.48 3.34
C VAL A 83 4.00 2.82 2.90
N GLN A 84 4.65 3.92 3.28
CA GLN A 84 4.31 5.23 2.77
C GLN A 84 4.92 5.43 1.39
N VAL A 85 4.10 5.83 0.44
CA VAL A 85 4.50 6.09 -0.96
C VAL A 85 4.08 7.48 -1.40
N SER A 86 4.71 7.96 -2.48
CA SER A 86 4.29 9.14 -3.23
C SER A 86 3.85 8.71 -4.63
N ALA A 87 2.60 8.96 -4.97
CA ALA A 87 2.04 8.64 -6.28
C ALA A 87 2.46 9.68 -7.32
N GLY A 88 2.99 9.20 -8.44
CA GLY A 88 3.45 10.00 -9.57
C GLY A 88 2.56 9.88 -10.79
N GLU A 89 3.17 9.53 -11.92
CA GLU A 89 2.50 9.45 -13.22
C GLU A 89 1.56 8.24 -13.31
N LEU A 90 0.53 8.37 -14.15
CA LEU A 90 -0.36 7.27 -14.48
C LEU A 90 0.42 6.18 -15.24
N ALA A 91 0.41 4.96 -14.71
CA ALA A 91 1.01 3.80 -15.35
C ALA A 91 0.02 3.10 -16.29
N ALA A 92 -1.23 2.94 -15.86
CA ALA A 92 -2.28 2.32 -16.67
C ALA A 92 -3.69 2.72 -16.17
N GLU A 93 -4.65 2.72 -17.10
CA GLU A 93 -6.08 2.80 -16.82
C GLU A 93 -6.76 1.55 -17.40
N PHE A 94 -7.63 0.94 -16.62
CA PHE A 94 -8.34 -0.29 -17.00
C PHE A 94 -9.80 0.01 -17.35
N ASP A 95 -10.43 -0.88 -18.12
CA ASP A 95 -11.81 -0.73 -18.60
C ASP A 95 -12.86 -0.54 -17.49
N ASN A 96 -12.57 -1.01 -16.29
CA ASN A 96 -13.41 -0.82 -15.10
C ASN A 96 -13.19 0.52 -14.39
N GLY A 97 -12.36 1.40 -14.97
CA GLY A 97 -11.99 2.70 -14.41
C GLY A 97 -10.94 2.66 -13.30
N PHE A 98 -10.37 1.49 -12.98
CA PHE A 98 -9.25 1.41 -12.06
C PHE A 98 -8.00 2.07 -12.66
N ARG A 99 -7.37 2.98 -11.91
CA ARG A 99 -6.13 3.65 -12.30
C ARG A 99 -4.96 3.19 -11.46
N LEU A 100 -3.87 2.85 -12.13
CA LEU A 100 -2.63 2.40 -11.53
C LEU A 100 -1.57 3.48 -11.74
N TYR A 101 -0.97 3.96 -10.67
CA TYR A 101 0.06 4.99 -10.69
C TYR A 101 1.41 4.41 -10.34
N TRP A 102 2.46 4.97 -10.95
CA TRP A 102 3.81 4.73 -10.46
C TRP A 102 3.98 5.40 -9.10
N CYS A 103 4.48 4.65 -8.13
CA CYS A 103 4.67 5.15 -6.78
C CYS A 103 6.10 4.93 -6.30
N GLU A 104 6.63 5.94 -5.61
CA GLU A 104 7.95 5.86 -4.99
C GLU A 104 7.78 5.65 -3.48
N SER A 105 8.53 4.71 -2.89
CA SER A 105 8.54 4.52 -1.45
C SER A 105 9.29 5.67 -0.77
N VAL A 106 8.66 6.30 0.22
CA VAL A 106 9.26 7.38 1.02
C VAL A 106 9.59 6.96 2.46
N SER A 107 9.04 5.86 2.95
CA SER A 107 9.33 5.31 4.29
C SER A 107 10.29 4.09 4.27
N GLY A 108 10.79 3.70 3.09
CA GLY A 108 11.58 2.49 2.92
C GLY A 108 10.72 1.26 2.62
N ARG A 109 11.21 0.07 2.99
CA ARG A 109 10.62 -1.21 2.56
C ARG A 109 9.97 -2.01 3.69
N GLU A 110 9.94 -1.48 4.90
CA GLU A 110 9.37 -2.18 6.05
C GLU A 110 7.86 -2.31 5.89
N ILE A 111 7.35 -3.53 6.09
CA ILE A 111 5.94 -3.85 5.89
C ILE A 111 5.29 -4.10 7.24
N GLU A 112 4.16 -3.42 7.46
CA GLU A 112 3.31 -3.58 8.64
C GLU A 112 1.85 -3.69 8.22
N ILE A 113 1.32 -4.91 8.13
CA ILE A 113 -0.07 -5.15 7.74
C ILE A 113 -1.02 -4.72 8.87
N SER A 114 -1.75 -3.62 8.65
CA SER A 114 -2.74 -3.12 9.61
C SER A 114 -4.14 -3.68 9.40
N ARG A 115 -4.43 -4.25 8.23
CA ARG A 115 -5.74 -4.82 7.84
C ARG A 115 -5.69 -6.33 7.60
N PRO A 116 -5.42 -7.17 8.61
CA PRO A 116 -5.22 -8.62 8.42
C PRO A 116 -6.49 -9.37 7.98
N ILE A 117 -7.67 -8.75 8.06
CA ILE A 117 -8.92 -9.32 7.54
C ILE A 117 -8.98 -9.19 6.02
N GLU A 118 -8.41 -8.15 5.44
CA GLU A 118 -8.39 -7.88 4.00
C GLU A 118 -7.12 -8.40 3.34
N ILE A 119 -5.97 -8.20 3.99
CA ILE A 119 -4.65 -8.52 3.48
C ILE A 119 -4.05 -9.68 4.26
N GLN A 120 -3.82 -10.80 3.57
CA GLN A 120 -3.20 -12.00 4.15
C GLN A 120 -1.67 -11.90 4.20
N HIS A 121 -1.08 -11.21 3.24
CA HIS A 121 0.36 -11.07 3.10
C HIS A 121 0.69 -9.86 2.23
N ALA A 122 1.82 -9.22 2.49
CA ALA A 122 2.40 -8.19 1.64
C ALA A 122 3.92 -8.39 1.61
N ASP A 123 4.54 -8.20 0.46
CA ASP A 123 5.99 -8.26 0.31
C ASP A 123 6.44 -7.61 -1.00
N TRP A 124 7.73 -7.46 -1.16
CA TRP A 124 8.38 -7.02 -2.37
C TRP A 124 8.78 -8.24 -3.20
N TYR A 125 8.32 -8.28 -4.45
CA TYR A 125 8.48 -9.42 -5.34
C TYR A 125 9.33 -9.08 -6.54
N ALA A 126 10.37 -9.89 -6.78
CA ALA A 126 11.15 -9.82 -8.00
C ALA A 126 10.30 -10.28 -9.21
N PRO A 127 10.47 -9.65 -10.40
CA PRO A 127 9.69 -9.97 -11.60
C PRO A 127 9.72 -11.44 -12.01
N GLU A 128 10.80 -12.16 -11.71
CA GLU A 128 10.96 -13.58 -12.01
C GLU A 128 9.94 -14.46 -11.28
N LEU A 129 9.37 -13.96 -10.17
CA LEU A 129 8.38 -14.68 -9.38
C LEU A 129 6.95 -14.49 -9.91
N PHE A 130 6.70 -13.51 -10.77
CA PHE A 130 5.35 -13.13 -11.20
C PHE A 130 4.58 -14.29 -11.83
N GLN A 131 5.23 -15.13 -12.62
CA GLN A 131 4.59 -16.29 -13.25
C GLN A 131 4.19 -17.41 -12.28
N HIS A 132 4.69 -17.35 -11.04
CA HIS A 132 4.39 -18.32 -9.98
C HIS A 132 3.29 -17.84 -9.02
N LEU A 133 2.87 -16.57 -9.13
CA LEU A 133 1.83 -15.99 -8.30
C LEU A 133 0.44 -16.23 -8.90
N LYS A 134 -0.54 -16.45 -8.04
CA LYS A 134 -1.95 -16.46 -8.45
C LYS A 134 -2.47 -15.02 -8.47
N TRP A 135 -2.45 -14.40 -9.62
CA TRP A 135 -2.92 -13.03 -9.79
C TRP A 135 -4.44 -12.89 -9.71
N ARG A 136 -4.90 -11.68 -9.33
CA ARG A 136 -6.32 -11.32 -9.26
C ARG A 136 -6.99 -11.39 -10.64
N TYR A 137 -6.27 -11.01 -11.71
CA TYR A 137 -6.73 -11.02 -13.10
C TYR A 137 -5.77 -11.83 -13.98
N ALA A 138 -6.31 -12.53 -14.96
CA ALA A 138 -5.58 -13.52 -15.76
C ALA A 138 -4.31 -12.96 -16.45
N ASN A 139 -4.36 -11.72 -16.95
CA ASN A 139 -3.24 -11.11 -17.70
C ASN A 139 -2.43 -10.11 -16.87
N GLN A 140 -2.66 -10.04 -15.57
CA GLN A 140 -2.10 -8.98 -14.73
C GLN A 140 -0.57 -9.08 -14.62
N ALA A 141 -0.02 -10.29 -14.56
CA ALA A 141 1.43 -10.51 -14.56
C ALA A 141 2.10 -9.90 -15.79
N ASP A 142 1.58 -10.20 -16.97
CA ASP A 142 2.16 -9.76 -18.25
C ASP A 142 2.04 -8.25 -18.43
N ILE A 143 0.90 -7.67 -18.06
CA ILE A 143 0.69 -6.22 -18.10
C ILE A 143 1.70 -5.51 -17.20
N ILE A 144 1.83 -5.94 -15.95
CA ILE A 144 2.74 -5.30 -15.00
C ILE A 144 4.20 -5.49 -15.43
N GLN A 145 4.58 -6.67 -15.91
CA GLN A 145 5.93 -6.91 -16.43
C GLN A 145 6.26 -5.98 -17.61
N THR A 146 5.30 -5.78 -18.51
CA THR A 146 5.46 -4.87 -19.66
C THR A 146 5.66 -3.42 -19.18
N LEU A 147 4.81 -2.94 -18.27
CA LEU A 147 4.92 -1.59 -17.70
C LEU A 147 6.28 -1.37 -17.01
N MET A 148 6.76 -2.35 -16.24
CA MET A 148 8.05 -2.26 -15.57
C MET A 148 9.22 -2.20 -16.57
N ASN A 149 9.15 -2.98 -17.66
CA ASN A 149 10.18 -2.98 -18.70
C ASN A 149 10.22 -1.65 -19.46
N GLU A 150 9.06 -1.07 -19.79
CA GLU A 150 8.96 0.22 -20.48
C GLU A 150 9.51 1.38 -19.65
N ARG A 151 9.33 1.34 -18.32
CA ARG A 151 9.86 2.38 -17.42
C ARG A 151 11.38 2.37 -17.30
N GLN A 152 12.04 1.25 -17.58
CA GLN A 152 13.51 1.10 -17.49
C GLN A 152 14.25 1.56 -18.75
N GLN A 153 13.53 1.87 -19.85
CA GLN A 153 14.10 2.37 -21.11
C GLN A 153 14.18 3.89 -21.14
#